data_5db16c202cadff87d8024597890ddc11
#
_entry.id   5db16c202cadff87d8024597890ddc11
#
_cell.length_a   1.000
_cell.length_b   1.000
_cell.length_c   1.000
_cell.angle_alpha   90.00
_cell.angle_beta   90.00
_cell.angle_gamma   90.00
#
_symmetry.space_group_name_H-M   'P 1'
#
loop_
_entity.id
_entity.type
_entity.pdbx_description
1 polymer ?
#
loop_
_entity_poly.entity_id
_entity_poly.type
_entity_poly.pdbx_seq_one_letter_code
_entity_poly.pdbx_strand_id
1 'polypeptide(L)'
;MSEIDLNAAQHIAYALWQAQQNGTPVAPVRAAIAERGGEALEAAYAVQRLNTERKLATGRRLVGRKIGLTSKAVQAQLGVDQPDFGMLFDDMSIADGEEIVMSRTQQPKVEAEIALVLAHDLPHERHTIADLIGATAYALPAIEIVGSRIANWDIRLTDTVADNASSGLFVLGNRPVKLDAFDAINCGMVMERRGDQVSVGVGAACLGNPLHAAVWLANTMTRVGAPLKAGDIVLTGALGPMVSVNAGDVFTAHIEGLGSVSASFAHHSESTS
;
A
#
# COMPACT_ATOMS: atom_id res chain seq x y z
N MET A 1 -2.22 0.16 27.01
CA MET A 1 -1.71 1.51 26.67
C MET A 1 -2.14 2.45 27.76
N SER A 2 -1.23 3.19 28.39
CA SER A 2 -1.58 4.18 29.44
C SER A 2 -2.33 5.37 28.82
N GLU A 3 -3.03 6.16 29.65
CA GLU A 3 -3.77 7.35 29.20
C GLU A 3 -2.84 8.41 28.56
N ILE A 4 -1.61 8.51 29.06
CA ILE A 4 -0.54 9.37 28.54
C ILE A 4 -0.08 8.89 27.15
N ASP A 5 0.03 7.56 26.95
CA ASP A 5 0.39 6.96 25.67
C ASP A 5 -0.66 7.20 24.59
N LEU A 6 -1.94 7.17 24.95
CA LEU A 6 -3.04 7.42 24.02
C LEU A 6 -3.04 8.87 23.52
N ASN A 7 -2.81 9.84 24.42
CA ASN A 7 -2.79 11.26 24.08
C ASN A 7 -1.65 11.62 23.11
N ALA A 8 -0.44 11.07 23.33
CA ALA A 8 0.69 11.28 22.42
C ALA A 8 0.46 10.64 21.04
N ALA A 9 -0.15 9.42 20.97
CA ALA A 9 -0.55 8.82 19.69
C ALA A 9 -1.55 9.68 18.94
N GLN A 10 -2.51 10.26 19.65
CA GLN A 10 -3.51 11.16 19.05
C GLN A 10 -2.87 12.40 18.43
N HIS A 11 -1.86 12.99 19.06
CA HIS A 11 -1.13 14.14 18.51
C HIS A 11 -0.38 13.78 17.23
N ILE A 12 0.35 12.66 17.21
CA ILE A 12 1.06 12.19 16.00
C ILE A 12 0.05 11.87 14.90
N ALA A 13 -1.01 11.12 15.21
CA ALA A 13 -2.06 10.79 14.26
C ALA A 13 -2.72 12.06 13.69
N TYR A 14 -2.98 13.06 14.51
CA TYR A 14 -3.55 14.33 14.08
C TYR A 14 -2.59 15.11 13.17
N ALA A 15 -1.30 15.15 13.48
CA ALA A 15 -0.30 15.82 12.64
C ALA A 15 -0.24 15.19 11.24
N LEU A 16 -0.19 13.84 11.13
CA LEU A 16 -0.22 13.14 9.86
C LEU A 16 -1.55 13.33 9.12
N TRP A 17 -2.67 13.35 9.83
CA TRP A 17 -3.98 13.66 9.26
C TRP A 17 -4.01 15.07 8.65
N GLN A 18 -3.53 16.08 9.39
CA GLN A 18 -3.46 17.44 8.88
C GLN A 18 -2.52 17.56 7.69
N ALA A 19 -1.37 16.88 7.71
CA ALA A 19 -0.47 16.82 6.56
C ALA A 19 -1.18 16.30 5.30
N GLN A 20 -2.00 15.24 5.45
CA GLN A 20 -2.83 14.72 4.36
C GLN A 20 -3.86 15.73 3.85
N GLN A 21 -4.54 16.45 4.74
CA GLN A 21 -5.58 17.43 4.36
C GLN A 21 -4.99 18.68 3.70
N ASN A 22 -3.85 19.15 4.19
CA ASN A 22 -3.26 20.43 3.81
C ASN A 22 -2.23 20.30 2.66
N GLY A 23 -1.87 19.07 2.26
CA GLY A 23 -0.84 18.84 1.26
C GLY A 23 0.58 19.21 1.72
N THR A 24 0.80 19.45 3.02
CA THR A 24 2.09 19.90 3.58
C THR A 24 2.70 18.80 4.43
N PRO A 25 3.77 18.13 3.99
CA PRO A 25 4.43 17.08 4.76
C PRO A 25 5.00 17.59 6.09
N VAL A 26 5.02 16.70 7.09
CA VAL A 26 5.59 16.95 8.43
C VAL A 26 7.00 16.34 8.56
N ALA A 27 7.73 16.74 9.60
CA ALA A 27 8.99 16.10 9.97
C ALA A 27 8.76 14.62 10.37
N PRO A 28 9.81 13.77 10.33
CA PRO A 28 9.72 12.38 10.78
C PRO A 28 9.15 12.25 12.19
N VAL A 29 8.25 11.28 12.38
CA VAL A 29 7.53 11.07 13.65
C VAL A 29 8.18 10.01 14.55
N ARG A 30 9.21 9.31 14.06
CA ARG A 30 9.90 8.21 14.76
C ARG A 30 10.43 8.57 16.15
N ALA A 31 10.95 9.79 16.33
CA ALA A 31 11.44 10.24 17.65
C ALA A 31 10.29 10.34 18.65
N ALA A 32 9.21 10.99 18.28
CA ALA A 32 8.01 11.12 19.11
C ALA A 32 7.35 9.77 19.40
N ILE A 33 7.45 8.79 18.49
CA ILE A 33 7.01 7.41 18.72
C ILE A 33 7.92 6.71 19.74
N ALA A 34 9.24 6.86 19.63
CA ALA A 34 10.21 6.22 20.52
C ALA A 34 10.15 6.75 21.97
N GLU A 35 9.91 8.06 22.15
CA GLU A 35 9.78 8.68 23.47
C GLU A 35 8.62 8.14 24.31
N ARG A 36 7.70 7.38 23.69
CA ARG A 36 6.51 6.84 24.36
C ARG A 36 6.77 5.60 25.22
N GLY A 37 7.93 4.95 25.03
CA GLY A 37 8.22 3.65 25.63
C GLY A 37 7.42 2.51 24.99
N GLY A 38 7.69 1.27 25.38
CA GLY A 38 7.09 0.08 24.78
C GLY A 38 7.68 -0.27 23.41
N GLU A 39 7.00 -1.13 22.66
CA GLU A 39 7.43 -1.51 21.32
C GLU A 39 7.07 -0.40 20.31
N ALA A 40 8.09 0.24 19.73
CA ALA A 40 7.92 1.38 18.82
C ALA A 40 7.03 1.03 17.61
N LEU A 41 7.09 -0.23 17.13
CA LEU A 41 6.27 -0.68 16.01
C LEU A 41 4.78 -0.77 16.40
N GLU A 42 4.45 -1.27 17.58
CA GLU A 42 3.07 -1.30 18.07
C GLU A 42 2.51 0.11 18.25
N ALA A 43 3.34 1.04 18.73
CA ALA A 43 2.97 2.44 18.85
C ALA A 43 2.70 3.09 17.48
N ALA A 44 3.48 2.76 16.45
CA ALA A 44 3.26 3.23 15.08
C ALA A 44 1.93 2.68 14.51
N TYR A 45 1.63 1.40 14.69
CA TYR A 45 0.33 0.83 14.29
C TYR A 45 -0.84 1.41 15.10
N ALA A 46 -0.64 1.81 16.36
CA ALA A 46 -1.68 2.52 17.11
C ALA A 46 -2.00 3.89 16.49
N VAL A 47 -0.99 4.63 16.02
CA VAL A 47 -1.17 5.88 15.27
C VAL A 47 -1.92 5.63 13.96
N GLN A 48 -1.52 4.61 13.19
CA GLN A 48 -2.21 4.22 11.95
C GLN A 48 -3.68 3.91 12.21
N ARG A 49 -3.99 3.12 13.26
CA ARG A 49 -5.36 2.75 13.63
C ARG A 49 -6.21 3.97 13.95
N LEU A 50 -5.70 4.95 14.71
CA LEU A 50 -6.41 6.20 15.01
C LEU A 50 -6.80 6.95 13.73
N ASN A 51 -5.93 7.02 12.74
CA ASN A 51 -6.24 7.66 11.46
C ASN A 51 -7.17 6.80 10.60
N THR A 52 -7.09 5.47 10.68
CA THR A 52 -8.05 4.55 10.06
C THR A 52 -9.45 4.79 10.60
N GLU A 53 -9.62 4.83 11.93
CA GLU A 53 -10.89 5.11 12.60
C GLU A 53 -11.44 6.49 12.23
N ARG A 54 -10.57 7.50 12.18
CA ARG A 54 -10.94 8.86 11.74
C ARG A 54 -11.42 8.86 10.28
N LYS A 55 -10.75 8.14 9.40
CA LYS A 55 -11.16 8.02 7.98
C LYS A 55 -12.51 7.32 7.85
N LEU A 56 -12.74 6.23 8.60
CA LEU A 56 -14.04 5.54 8.65
C LEU A 56 -15.15 6.47 9.19
N ALA A 57 -14.86 7.30 10.20
CA ALA A 57 -15.81 8.26 10.76
C ALA A 57 -16.22 9.36 9.76
N THR A 58 -15.43 9.61 8.70
CA THR A 58 -15.83 10.49 7.58
C THR A 58 -16.80 9.81 6.59
N GLY A 59 -17.21 8.55 6.83
CA GLY A 59 -18.08 7.78 5.95
C GLY A 59 -17.35 7.02 4.84
N ARG A 60 -16.01 6.98 4.85
CA ARG A 60 -15.25 6.19 3.90
C ARG A 60 -15.28 4.72 4.26
N ARG A 61 -15.22 3.87 3.24
CA ARG A 61 -15.27 2.42 3.37
C ARG A 61 -13.87 1.83 3.18
N LEU A 62 -13.48 0.96 4.10
CA LEU A 62 -12.30 0.13 3.93
C LEU A 62 -12.57 -0.90 2.83
N VAL A 63 -11.67 -0.98 1.84
CA VAL A 63 -11.84 -1.87 0.67
C VAL A 63 -10.73 -2.91 0.56
N GLY A 64 -9.70 -2.83 1.39
CA GLY A 64 -8.59 -3.78 1.35
C GLY A 64 -7.38 -3.32 2.13
N ARG A 65 -6.25 -3.94 1.81
CA ARG A 65 -4.94 -3.70 2.43
C ARG A 65 -3.84 -3.75 1.37
N LYS A 66 -2.75 -3.01 1.61
CA LYS A 66 -1.50 -3.15 0.87
C LYS A 66 -0.40 -3.71 1.75
N ILE A 67 0.60 -4.33 1.14
CA ILE A 67 1.76 -4.87 1.83
C ILE A 67 3.00 -4.12 1.33
N GLY A 68 3.69 -3.45 2.23
CA GLY A 68 4.96 -2.81 1.94
C GLY A 68 6.16 -3.63 2.42
N LEU A 69 7.35 -3.20 2.02
CA LEU A 69 8.63 -3.83 2.43
C LEU A 69 8.72 -5.32 2.07
N THR A 70 8.20 -5.70 0.92
CA THR A 70 8.19 -7.08 0.44
C THR A 70 9.50 -7.51 -0.23
N SER A 71 10.45 -6.61 -0.42
CA SER A 71 11.80 -6.91 -0.93
C SER A 71 12.76 -7.20 0.21
N LYS A 72 13.40 -8.38 0.22
CA LYS A 72 14.44 -8.74 1.20
C LYS A 72 15.64 -7.78 1.17
N ALA A 73 15.99 -7.24 0.01
CA ALA A 73 17.05 -6.24 -0.12
C ALA A 73 16.68 -4.93 0.58
N VAL A 74 15.42 -4.47 0.40
CA VAL A 74 14.93 -3.25 1.06
C VAL A 74 14.78 -3.48 2.58
N GLN A 75 14.31 -4.65 3.02
CA GLN A 75 14.27 -5.01 4.44
C GLN A 75 15.67 -4.91 5.06
N ALA A 76 16.70 -5.51 4.43
CA ALA A 76 18.06 -5.46 4.91
C ALA A 76 18.62 -4.03 4.96
N GLN A 77 18.33 -3.21 3.94
CA GLN A 77 18.73 -1.80 3.89
C GLN A 77 18.13 -0.97 5.03
N LEU A 78 16.88 -1.24 5.39
CA LEU A 78 16.16 -0.53 6.45
C LEU A 78 16.36 -1.15 7.85
N GLY A 79 17.08 -2.27 7.94
CA GLY A 79 17.33 -2.97 9.20
C GLY A 79 16.07 -3.60 9.79
N VAL A 80 15.15 -4.08 8.94
CA VAL A 80 13.90 -4.74 9.31
C VAL A 80 13.87 -6.17 8.77
N ASP A 81 13.06 -7.04 9.39
CA ASP A 81 12.99 -8.47 9.04
C ASP A 81 11.61 -8.92 8.56
N GLN A 82 10.65 -7.99 8.52
CA GLN A 82 9.26 -8.26 8.17
C GLN A 82 8.66 -7.16 7.28
N PRO A 83 7.60 -7.47 6.53
CA PRO A 83 6.80 -6.50 5.82
C PRO A 83 6.03 -5.56 6.77
N ASP A 84 5.47 -4.50 6.21
CA ASP A 84 4.44 -3.67 6.83
C ASP A 84 3.12 -3.74 6.05
N PHE A 85 2.06 -3.15 6.59
CA PHE A 85 0.77 -3.06 5.90
C PHE A 85 0.12 -1.69 6.09
N GLY A 86 -0.67 -1.31 5.09
CA GLY A 86 -1.50 -0.11 5.10
C GLY A 86 -2.94 -0.41 4.69
N MET A 87 -3.85 0.48 5.05
CA MET A 87 -5.28 0.40 4.77
C MET A 87 -5.60 1.04 3.42
N LEU A 88 -6.46 0.39 2.63
CA LEU A 88 -6.99 0.92 1.37
C LEU A 88 -8.44 1.31 1.55
N PHE A 89 -8.79 2.53 1.17
CA PHE A 89 -10.14 3.07 1.25
C PHE A 89 -10.74 3.28 -0.15
N ASP A 90 -12.07 3.35 -0.22
CA ASP A 90 -12.82 3.50 -1.47
C ASP A 90 -12.45 4.76 -2.26
N ASP A 91 -12.11 5.85 -1.58
CA ASP A 91 -11.66 7.09 -2.21
C ASP A 91 -10.20 7.08 -2.69
N MET A 92 -9.46 6.01 -2.43
CA MET A 92 -8.10 5.81 -2.94
C MET A 92 -8.09 5.09 -4.29
N SER A 93 -9.20 4.48 -4.69
CA SER A 93 -9.33 3.79 -5.97
C SER A 93 -9.54 4.77 -7.12
N ILE A 94 -8.73 4.62 -8.16
CA ILE A 94 -8.81 5.37 -9.41
C ILE A 94 -9.09 4.37 -10.52
N ALA A 95 -9.95 4.74 -11.49
CA ALA A 95 -10.21 3.89 -12.63
C ALA A 95 -8.99 3.84 -13.57
N ASP A 96 -8.81 2.70 -14.25
CA ASP A 96 -7.75 2.51 -15.24
C ASP A 96 -7.87 3.55 -16.37
N GLY A 97 -6.83 4.38 -16.54
CA GLY A 97 -6.80 5.49 -17.50
C GLY A 97 -7.49 6.77 -17.03
N GLU A 98 -8.08 6.82 -15.83
CA GLU A 98 -8.58 8.07 -15.25
C GLU A 98 -7.44 9.01 -14.88
N GLU A 99 -7.62 10.32 -15.11
CA GLU A 99 -6.63 11.33 -14.79
C GLU A 99 -6.57 11.61 -13.28
N ILE A 100 -5.39 11.49 -12.70
CA ILE A 100 -5.10 11.72 -11.29
C ILE A 100 -4.63 13.17 -11.10
N VAL A 101 -5.41 13.96 -10.37
CA VAL A 101 -5.02 15.32 -9.99
C VAL A 101 -3.86 15.27 -9.00
N MET A 102 -2.78 15.99 -9.25
CA MET A 102 -1.56 15.95 -8.43
C MET A 102 -1.81 16.33 -6.96
N SER A 103 -2.77 17.19 -6.68
CA SER A 103 -3.15 17.57 -5.30
C SER A 103 -3.74 16.43 -4.46
N ARG A 104 -4.13 15.31 -5.08
CA ARG A 104 -4.55 14.11 -4.36
C ARG A 104 -3.39 13.29 -3.79
N THR A 105 -2.16 13.62 -4.14
CA THR A 105 -0.95 12.90 -3.76
C THR A 105 0.05 13.81 -3.05
N GLN A 106 0.96 13.22 -2.31
CA GLN A 106 2.09 13.93 -1.70
C GLN A 106 3.38 13.18 -1.98
N GLN A 107 4.34 13.84 -2.66
CA GLN A 107 5.62 13.23 -3.03
C GLN A 107 5.44 11.87 -3.74
N PRO A 108 4.55 11.75 -4.77
CA PRO A 108 4.11 10.47 -5.29
C PRO A 108 5.22 9.67 -5.96
N LYS A 109 5.17 8.36 -5.77
CA LYS A 109 5.90 7.36 -6.56
C LYS A 109 4.93 6.26 -6.97
N VAL A 110 5.27 5.49 -8.00
CA VAL A 110 4.45 4.39 -8.51
C VAL A 110 5.19 3.07 -8.42
N GLU A 111 4.45 2.01 -8.10
CA GLU A 111 4.90 0.62 -8.06
C GLU A 111 3.91 -0.26 -8.82
N ALA A 112 4.44 -1.22 -9.60
CA ALA A 112 3.61 -2.23 -10.25
C ALA A 112 3.47 -3.44 -9.33
N GLU A 113 2.24 -3.92 -9.14
CA GLU A 113 1.90 -4.98 -8.21
C GLU A 113 0.87 -5.96 -8.77
N ILE A 114 0.74 -7.11 -8.12
CA ILE A 114 -0.42 -7.99 -8.28
C ILE A 114 -1.44 -7.64 -7.20
N ALA A 115 -2.67 -7.33 -7.60
CA ALA A 115 -3.80 -7.22 -6.69
C ALA A 115 -4.57 -8.54 -6.64
N LEU A 116 -4.85 -9.06 -5.45
CA LEU A 116 -5.76 -10.19 -5.24
C LEU A 116 -7.10 -9.65 -4.73
N VAL A 117 -8.21 -10.18 -5.25
CA VAL A 117 -9.56 -9.88 -4.75
C VAL A 117 -10.13 -11.14 -4.12
N LEU A 118 -10.57 -11.07 -2.87
CA LEU A 118 -11.02 -12.21 -2.10
C LEU A 118 -12.48 -12.55 -2.38
N ALA A 119 -12.79 -13.85 -2.54
CA ALA A 119 -14.16 -14.39 -2.58
C ALA A 119 -14.66 -14.79 -1.20
N HIS A 120 -13.75 -15.14 -0.29
CA HIS A 120 -14.07 -15.66 1.03
C HIS A 120 -13.25 -14.99 2.12
N ASP A 121 -13.80 -14.98 3.35
CA ASP A 121 -13.10 -14.52 4.54
C ASP A 121 -11.88 -15.39 4.84
N LEU A 122 -10.84 -14.78 5.43
CA LEU A 122 -9.66 -15.44 5.96
C LEU A 122 -9.60 -15.25 7.49
N PRO A 123 -10.38 -16.02 8.26
CA PRO A 123 -10.59 -15.79 9.69
C PRO A 123 -9.61 -16.52 10.62
N HIS A 124 -8.76 -17.41 10.08
CA HIS A 124 -7.92 -18.27 10.90
C HIS A 124 -6.69 -17.53 11.44
N GLU A 125 -6.24 -17.88 12.62
CA GLU A 125 -5.01 -17.32 13.20
C GLU A 125 -3.78 -17.65 12.34
N ARG A 126 -3.81 -18.80 11.65
CA ARG A 126 -2.76 -19.25 10.73
C ARG A 126 -3.36 -19.81 9.45
N HIS A 127 -3.05 -19.14 8.34
CA HIS A 127 -3.47 -19.58 7.01
C HIS A 127 -2.34 -20.28 6.27
N THR A 128 -2.71 -21.24 5.43
CA THR A 128 -1.85 -21.87 4.45
C THR A 128 -1.96 -21.15 3.11
N ILE A 129 -1.06 -21.44 2.18
CA ILE A 129 -1.17 -20.95 0.79
C ILE A 129 -2.44 -21.50 0.12
N ALA A 130 -2.87 -22.72 0.48
CA ALA A 130 -4.10 -23.33 -0.05
C ALA A 130 -5.35 -22.57 0.41
N ASP A 131 -5.39 -22.10 1.66
CA ASP A 131 -6.49 -21.25 2.17
C ASP A 131 -6.56 -19.96 1.38
N LEU A 132 -5.41 -19.30 1.13
CA LEU A 132 -5.37 -18.07 0.34
C LEU A 132 -5.81 -18.29 -1.11
N ILE A 133 -5.30 -19.34 -1.76
CA ILE A 133 -5.69 -19.68 -3.14
C ILE A 133 -7.19 -19.94 -3.21
N GLY A 134 -7.73 -20.73 -2.28
CA GLY A 134 -9.16 -21.05 -2.21
C GLY A 134 -10.03 -19.82 -1.89
N ALA A 135 -9.50 -18.85 -1.14
CA ALA A 135 -10.20 -17.62 -0.82
C ALA A 135 -10.13 -16.56 -1.93
N THR A 136 -9.19 -16.66 -2.88
CA THR A 136 -9.01 -15.65 -3.93
C THR A 136 -9.98 -15.87 -5.09
N ALA A 137 -10.77 -14.83 -5.40
CA ALA A 137 -11.67 -14.84 -6.55
C ALA A 137 -10.91 -14.72 -7.87
N TYR A 138 -10.01 -13.74 -7.94
CA TYR A 138 -9.19 -13.41 -9.13
C TYR A 138 -8.05 -12.47 -8.75
N ALA A 139 -7.12 -12.33 -9.67
CA ALA A 139 -6.04 -11.34 -9.63
C ALA A 139 -6.22 -10.28 -10.72
N LEU A 140 -5.65 -9.10 -10.49
CA LEU A 140 -5.60 -7.97 -11.41
C LEU A 140 -4.18 -7.39 -11.42
N PRO A 141 -3.70 -6.85 -12.55
CA PRO A 141 -2.53 -5.99 -12.52
C PRO A 141 -2.90 -4.69 -11.78
N ALA A 142 -1.98 -4.17 -10.98
CA ALA A 142 -2.20 -2.95 -10.22
C ALA A 142 -1.02 -1.99 -10.34
N ILE A 143 -1.30 -0.68 -10.24
CA ILE A 143 -0.31 0.34 -9.91
C ILE A 143 -0.70 0.91 -8.55
N GLU A 144 0.17 0.75 -7.55
CA GLU A 144 0.08 1.51 -6.31
C GLU A 144 0.76 2.87 -6.51
N ILE A 145 0.07 3.95 -6.14
CA ILE A 145 0.63 5.29 -6.06
C ILE A 145 0.90 5.55 -4.59
N VAL A 146 2.12 5.27 -4.16
CA VAL A 146 2.57 5.56 -2.79
C VAL A 146 2.81 7.06 -2.63
N GLY A 147 2.59 7.55 -1.41
CA GLY A 147 2.85 8.94 -1.08
C GLY A 147 3.23 9.07 0.40
N SER A 148 4.04 10.05 0.74
CA SER A 148 4.46 10.25 2.12
C SER A 148 3.99 11.60 2.65
N ARG A 149 3.33 11.58 3.83
CA ARG A 149 3.02 12.78 4.63
C ARG A 149 4.24 13.21 5.45
N ILE A 150 5.37 12.52 5.28
CA ILE A 150 6.65 12.85 5.91
C ILE A 150 7.60 13.45 4.87
N ALA A 151 8.18 14.59 5.20
CA ALA A 151 8.98 15.39 4.28
C ALA A 151 10.18 14.63 3.73
N ASN A 152 10.43 14.81 2.42
CA ASN A 152 11.62 14.32 1.71
C ASN A 152 11.79 12.79 1.73
N TRP A 153 10.71 12.03 2.01
CA TRP A 153 10.80 10.58 2.19
C TRP A 153 11.85 10.18 3.25
N ASP A 154 12.12 11.05 4.25
CA ASP A 154 12.99 10.72 5.38
C ASP A 154 12.23 9.80 6.36
N ILE A 155 11.98 8.56 5.92
CA ILE A 155 11.21 7.56 6.64
C ILE A 155 12.08 6.39 7.12
N ARG A 156 11.69 5.86 8.29
CA ARG A 156 12.06 4.52 8.77
C ARG A 156 10.79 3.73 9.02
N LEU A 157 10.91 2.46 9.44
CA LEU A 157 9.76 1.57 9.63
C LEU A 157 8.62 2.20 10.45
N THR A 158 8.93 2.81 11.58
CA THR A 158 7.90 3.42 12.44
C THR A 158 7.24 4.64 11.81
N ASP A 159 7.97 5.40 10.99
CA ASP A 159 7.44 6.54 10.26
C ASP A 159 6.43 6.06 9.20
N THR A 160 6.84 5.12 8.34
CA THR A 160 5.98 4.61 7.27
C THR A 160 4.75 3.90 7.81
N VAL A 161 4.89 3.08 8.84
CA VAL A 161 3.74 2.40 9.48
C VAL A 161 2.75 3.39 10.07
N ALA A 162 3.22 4.42 10.80
CA ALA A 162 2.35 5.46 11.35
C ALA A 162 1.62 6.26 10.25
N ASP A 163 2.28 6.41 9.09
CA ASP A 163 1.79 7.08 7.89
C ASP A 163 1.05 6.11 6.93
N ASN A 164 0.32 5.15 7.47
CA ASN A 164 -0.46 4.15 6.74
C ASN A 164 0.38 3.35 5.71
N ALA A 165 1.60 2.97 6.06
CA ALA A 165 2.57 2.33 5.18
C ALA A 165 2.79 3.09 3.87
N SER A 166 2.80 4.43 3.95
CA SER A 166 2.91 5.35 2.82
C SER A 166 1.86 5.14 1.71
N SER A 167 0.71 4.54 2.03
CA SER A 167 -0.39 4.37 1.06
C SER A 167 -0.89 5.72 0.55
N GLY A 168 -1.16 5.81 -0.73
CA GLY A 168 -1.73 6.99 -1.38
C GLY A 168 -2.98 6.65 -2.19
N LEU A 169 -2.83 6.28 -3.45
CA LEU A 169 -3.90 5.86 -4.35
C LEU A 169 -3.56 4.50 -4.97
N PHE A 170 -4.51 3.89 -5.66
CA PHE A 170 -4.25 2.69 -6.45
C PHE A 170 -5.13 2.61 -7.69
N VAL A 171 -4.61 2.01 -8.75
CA VAL A 171 -5.32 1.71 -10.00
C VAL A 171 -5.32 0.21 -10.18
N LEU A 172 -6.47 -0.35 -10.51
CA LEU A 172 -6.62 -1.77 -10.86
C LEU A 172 -6.92 -1.90 -12.34
N GLY A 173 -6.28 -2.87 -13.01
CA GLY A 173 -6.63 -3.20 -14.39
C GLY A 173 -8.04 -3.80 -14.50
N ASN A 174 -8.59 -3.79 -15.69
CA ASN A 174 -10.01 -4.10 -15.92
C ASN A 174 -10.30 -5.57 -16.28
N ARG A 175 -9.26 -6.42 -16.37
CA ARG A 175 -9.41 -7.82 -16.79
C ARG A 175 -9.06 -8.77 -15.65
N PRO A 176 -10.07 -9.38 -14.98
CA PRO A 176 -9.81 -10.36 -13.92
C PRO A 176 -9.23 -11.66 -14.50
N VAL A 177 -8.20 -12.20 -13.83
CA VAL A 177 -7.53 -13.43 -14.21
C VAL A 177 -7.53 -14.40 -13.01
N LYS A 178 -7.85 -15.67 -13.25
CA LYS A 178 -7.78 -16.71 -12.21
C LYS A 178 -6.32 -17.02 -11.87
N LEU A 179 -6.04 -17.41 -10.62
CA LEU A 179 -4.67 -17.69 -10.16
C LEU A 179 -3.98 -18.84 -10.91
N ASP A 180 -4.74 -19.76 -11.48
CA ASP A 180 -4.24 -20.89 -12.27
C ASP A 180 -3.98 -20.55 -13.75
N ALA A 181 -4.33 -19.33 -14.17
CA ALA A 181 -4.18 -18.87 -15.55
C ALA A 181 -2.89 -18.06 -15.81
N PHE A 182 -2.07 -17.82 -14.79
CA PHE A 182 -0.77 -17.16 -14.93
C PHE A 182 0.19 -17.62 -13.83
N ASP A 183 1.50 -17.44 -14.05
CA ASP A 183 2.52 -17.78 -13.07
C ASP A 183 2.85 -16.56 -12.20
N ALA A 184 2.27 -16.48 -10.99
CA ALA A 184 2.47 -15.35 -10.09
C ALA A 184 3.94 -15.20 -9.60
N ILE A 185 4.76 -16.23 -9.68
CA ILE A 185 6.16 -16.21 -9.26
C ILE A 185 7.06 -15.69 -10.38
N ASN A 186 6.88 -16.24 -11.58
CA ASN A 186 7.79 -16.00 -12.71
C ASN A 186 7.25 -14.97 -13.71
N CYS A 187 6.04 -14.42 -13.51
CA CYS A 187 5.50 -13.38 -14.38
C CYS A 187 6.46 -12.17 -14.44
N GLY A 188 6.92 -11.87 -15.65
CA GLY A 188 7.70 -10.67 -15.90
C GLY A 188 6.85 -9.41 -15.74
N MET A 189 7.45 -8.34 -15.22
CA MET A 189 6.81 -7.03 -15.13
C MET A 189 7.68 -5.99 -15.83
N VAL A 190 7.06 -5.18 -16.70
CA VAL A 190 7.64 -3.97 -17.29
C VAL A 190 6.72 -2.82 -17.00
N MET A 191 7.26 -1.74 -16.44
CA MET A 191 6.55 -0.47 -16.30
C MET A 191 7.21 0.58 -17.18
N GLU A 192 6.40 1.20 -18.01
CA GLU A 192 6.80 2.25 -18.93
C GLU A 192 6.25 3.61 -18.48
N ARG A 193 7.01 4.66 -18.72
CA ARG A 193 6.56 6.05 -18.65
C ARG A 193 6.56 6.64 -20.05
N ARG A 194 5.36 6.86 -20.62
CA ARG A 194 5.17 7.36 -21.99
C ARG A 194 5.92 6.54 -23.06
N GLY A 195 5.99 5.22 -22.88
CA GLY A 195 6.69 4.29 -23.77
C GLY A 195 8.15 4.04 -23.43
N ASP A 196 8.75 4.82 -22.52
CA ASP A 196 10.11 4.57 -22.04
C ASP A 196 10.08 3.61 -20.85
N GLN A 197 10.81 2.50 -20.91
CA GLN A 197 10.94 1.55 -19.81
C GLN A 197 11.61 2.22 -18.59
N VAL A 198 10.90 2.26 -17.45
CA VAL A 198 11.38 2.91 -16.22
C VAL A 198 11.52 1.96 -15.03
N SER A 199 10.86 0.81 -15.07
CA SER A 199 11.03 -0.25 -14.07
C SER A 199 10.80 -1.62 -14.71
N VAL A 200 11.56 -2.60 -14.25
CA VAL A 200 11.38 -4.01 -14.60
C VAL A 200 11.46 -4.87 -13.36
N GLY A 201 10.77 -5.97 -13.38
CA GLY A 201 10.78 -6.90 -12.26
C GLY A 201 10.10 -8.22 -12.58
N VAL A 202 9.83 -8.97 -11.54
CA VAL A 202 9.24 -10.30 -11.62
C VAL A 202 8.46 -10.60 -10.34
N GLY A 203 7.46 -11.46 -10.42
CA GLY A 203 6.65 -11.84 -9.25
C GLY A 203 7.47 -12.27 -8.04
N ALA A 204 8.55 -13.02 -8.26
CA ALA A 204 9.45 -13.47 -7.19
C ALA A 204 10.14 -12.34 -6.40
N ALA A 205 10.20 -11.10 -6.91
CA ALA A 205 10.72 -9.94 -6.16
C ALA A 205 9.92 -9.66 -4.89
N CYS A 206 8.63 -10.01 -4.90
CA CYS A 206 7.71 -9.90 -3.75
C CYS A 206 7.84 -11.14 -2.86
N LEU A 207 8.72 -11.13 -1.85
CA LEU A 207 8.99 -12.22 -0.88
C LEU A 207 9.19 -13.61 -1.51
N GLY A 208 9.70 -13.68 -2.72
CA GLY A 208 9.86 -14.92 -3.49
C GLY A 208 8.55 -15.43 -4.12
N ASN A 209 7.40 -14.97 -3.65
CA ASN A 209 6.07 -15.29 -4.19
C ASN A 209 5.04 -14.28 -3.62
N PRO A 210 4.31 -13.52 -4.45
CA PRO A 210 3.26 -12.61 -4.00
C PRO A 210 2.20 -13.24 -3.08
N LEU A 211 1.91 -14.53 -3.28
CA LEU A 211 0.99 -15.26 -2.42
C LEU A 211 1.54 -15.47 -1.00
N HIS A 212 2.85 -15.56 -0.81
CA HIS A 212 3.44 -15.61 0.53
C HIS A 212 3.26 -14.28 1.28
N ALA A 213 3.39 -13.16 0.57
CA ALA A 213 3.11 -11.84 1.17
C ALA A 213 1.63 -11.75 1.61
N ALA A 214 0.69 -12.21 0.78
CA ALA A 214 -0.72 -12.22 1.12
C ALA A 214 -1.06 -13.16 2.29
N VAL A 215 -0.42 -14.33 2.40
CA VAL A 215 -0.55 -15.23 3.58
C VAL A 215 -0.01 -14.54 4.85
N TRP A 216 1.15 -13.87 4.76
CA TRP A 216 1.68 -13.09 5.86
C TRP A 216 0.69 -12.01 6.32
N LEU A 217 0.09 -11.30 5.37
CA LEU A 217 -0.93 -10.29 5.68
C LEU A 217 -2.15 -10.90 6.35
N ALA A 218 -2.71 -11.99 5.81
CA ALA A 218 -3.89 -12.66 6.38
C ALA A 218 -3.66 -13.08 7.84
N ASN A 219 -2.50 -13.68 8.13
CA ASN A 219 -2.12 -14.05 9.49
C ASN A 219 -1.95 -12.81 10.40
N THR A 220 -1.34 -11.76 9.89
CA THR A 220 -1.13 -10.52 10.63
C THR A 220 -2.46 -9.82 10.95
N MET A 221 -3.35 -9.72 9.96
CA MET A 221 -4.65 -9.08 10.13
C MET A 221 -5.53 -9.82 11.14
N THR A 222 -5.49 -11.15 11.17
CA THR A 222 -6.20 -11.92 12.20
C THR A 222 -5.63 -11.68 13.59
N ARG A 223 -4.30 -11.64 13.73
CA ARG A 223 -3.63 -11.35 15.02
C ARG A 223 -3.97 -9.98 15.58
N VAL A 224 -4.16 -8.98 14.71
CA VAL A 224 -4.55 -7.63 15.13
C VAL A 224 -6.07 -7.45 15.24
N GLY A 225 -6.86 -8.52 15.12
CA GLY A 225 -8.31 -8.51 15.30
C GLY A 225 -9.12 -7.95 14.13
N ALA A 226 -8.52 -7.83 12.94
CA ALA A 226 -9.13 -7.27 11.74
C ALA A 226 -8.96 -8.20 10.52
N PRO A 227 -9.44 -9.48 10.58
CA PRO A 227 -9.21 -10.47 9.54
C PRO A 227 -9.70 -9.99 8.18
N LEU A 228 -9.05 -10.44 7.12
CA LEU A 228 -9.43 -10.15 5.74
C LEU A 228 -10.80 -10.76 5.42
N LYS A 229 -11.59 -10.04 4.64
CA LYS A 229 -12.97 -10.36 4.31
C LYS A 229 -13.17 -10.60 2.82
N ALA A 230 -14.24 -11.31 2.48
CA ALA A 230 -14.72 -11.39 1.10
C ALA A 230 -14.92 -9.99 0.54
N GLY A 231 -14.42 -9.75 -0.67
CA GLY A 231 -14.40 -8.45 -1.33
C GLY A 231 -13.18 -7.58 -1.03
N ASP A 232 -12.35 -7.93 -0.04
CA ASP A 232 -11.11 -7.19 0.22
C ASP A 232 -10.14 -7.32 -0.95
N ILE A 233 -9.49 -6.19 -1.26
CA ILE A 233 -8.37 -6.09 -2.19
C ILE A 233 -7.08 -6.24 -1.38
N VAL A 234 -6.17 -7.08 -1.85
CA VAL A 234 -4.82 -7.22 -1.31
C VAL A 234 -3.82 -6.80 -2.39
N LEU A 235 -3.16 -5.66 -2.21
CA LEU A 235 -1.99 -5.29 -3.00
C LEU A 235 -0.79 -6.03 -2.40
N THR A 236 -0.16 -6.89 -3.19
CA THR A 236 0.78 -7.90 -2.65
C THR A 236 2.19 -7.38 -2.39
N GLY A 237 2.52 -6.21 -2.93
CA GLY A 237 3.85 -5.61 -2.87
C GLY A 237 4.52 -5.53 -4.23
N ALA A 238 5.47 -4.60 -4.32
CA ALA A 238 6.13 -4.23 -5.57
C ALA A 238 6.84 -5.41 -6.26
N LEU A 239 6.64 -5.52 -7.57
CA LEU A 239 7.32 -6.49 -8.44
C LEU A 239 8.67 -5.97 -8.95
N GLY A 240 8.94 -4.67 -8.81
CA GLY A 240 10.16 -4.01 -9.23
C GLY A 240 10.37 -2.66 -8.52
N PRO A 241 11.43 -1.91 -8.87
CA PRO A 241 11.72 -0.62 -8.23
C PRO A 241 10.61 0.41 -8.44
N MET A 242 10.30 1.19 -7.39
CA MET A 242 9.39 2.32 -7.47
C MET A 242 9.97 3.47 -8.32
N VAL A 243 9.10 4.24 -8.96
CA VAL A 243 9.45 5.35 -9.85
C VAL A 243 8.77 6.64 -9.38
N SER A 244 9.52 7.74 -9.30
CA SER A 244 8.98 9.06 -8.95
C SER A 244 8.07 9.59 -10.05
N VAL A 245 7.01 10.28 -9.63
CA VAL A 245 5.97 10.85 -10.49
C VAL A 245 6.16 12.35 -10.63
N ASN A 246 5.99 12.86 -11.85
CA ASN A 246 5.88 14.28 -12.16
C ASN A 246 4.51 14.58 -12.78
N ALA A 247 4.10 15.84 -12.73
CA ALA A 247 2.88 16.28 -13.40
C ALA A 247 2.95 15.97 -14.91
N GLY A 248 1.85 15.42 -15.43
CA GLY A 248 1.73 14.98 -16.81
C GLY A 248 2.34 13.62 -17.14
N ASP A 249 2.92 12.91 -16.17
CA ASP A 249 3.40 11.55 -16.41
C ASP A 249 2.24 10.58 -16.67
N VAL A 250 2.48 9.62 -17.55
CA VAL A 250 1.59 8.49 -17.80
C VAL A 250 2.43 7.22 -17.66
N PHE A 251 2.04 6.37 -16.71
CA PHE A 251 2.67 5.08 -16.51
C PHE A 251 1.76 3.97 -17.01
N THR A 252 2.34 2.94 -17.62
CA THR A 252 1.66 1.70 -17.96
C THR A 252 2.50 0.53 -17.45
N ALA A 253 1.90 -0.30 -16.60
CA ALA A 253 2.52 -1.53 -16.12
C ALA A 253 1.95 -2.70 -16.91
N HIS A 254 2.85 -3.55 -17.43
CA HIS A 254 2.54 -4.81 -18.11
C HIS A 254 3.03 -5.96 -17.25
N ILE A 255 2.13 -6.88 -16.88
CA ILE A 255 2.46 -8.07 -16.10
C ILE A 255 2.09 -9.29 -16.93
N GLU A 256 3.08 -10.15 -17.20
CA GLU A 256 2.92 -11.32 -18.05
C GLU A 256 1.79 -12.24 -17.55
N GLY A 257 0.90 -12.62 -18.45
CA GLY A 257 -0.28 -13.46 -18.17
C GLY A 257 -1.41 -12.74 -17.43
N LEU A 258 -1.15 -11.59 -16.78
CA LEU A 258 -2.14 -10.84 -16.02
C LEU A 258 -2.74 -9.67 -16.82
N GLY A 259 -1.93 -9.02 -17.68
CA GLY A 259 -2.36 -7.89 -18.50
C GLY A 259 -1.72 -6.58 -18.11
N SER A 260 -2.40 -5.47 -18.40
CA SER A 260 -1.87 -4.12 -18.23
C SER A 260 -2.79 -3.23 -17.43
N VAL A 261 -2.22 -2.18 -16.84
CA VAL A 261 -2.92 -1.14 -16.10
C VAL A 261 -2.17 0.18 -16.25
N SER A 262 -2.89 1.31 -16.29
CA SER A 262 -2.30 2.63 -16.54
C SER A 262 -2.71 3.64 -15.47
N ALA A 263 -1.75 4.47 -15.04
CA ALA A 263 -1.95 5.61 -14.17
C ALA A 263 -1.55 6.90 -14.90
N SER A 264 -2.47 7.83 -15.08
CA SER A 264 -2.27 9.10 -15.78
C SER A 264 -2.34 10.26 -14.79
N PHE A 265 -1.35 11.15 -14.83
CA PHE A 265 -1.28 12.29 -13.90
C PHE A 265 -1.52 13.61 -14.65
N ALA A 266 -2.33 14.49 -14.07
CA ALA A 266 -2.66 15.78 -14.64
C ALA A 266 -1.41 16.67 -14.82
N HIS A 267 -1.42 17.46 -15.88
CA HIS A 267 -0.33 18.41 -16.21
C HIS A 267 -0.26 19.60 -15.22
N HIS A 268 -1.39 19.99 -14.65
CA HIS A 268 -1.50 21.11 -13.70
C HIS A 268 -2.32 20.69 -12.48
N SER A 269 -1.96 21.20 -11.31
CA SER A 269 -2.88 21.22 -10.20
C SER A 269 -4.02 22.17 -10.56
N GLU A 270 -5.26 21.69 -10.69
CA GLU A 270 -6.38 22.62 -10.71
C GLU A 270 -6.33 23.44 -9.43
N SER A 271 -6.05 24.74 -9.56
CA SER A 271 -6.33 25.68 -8.49
C SER A 271 -7.85 25.73 -8.36
N THR A 272 -8.39 25.13 -7.32
CA THR A 272 -9.77 25.34 -6.91
C THR A 272 -9.97 26.83 -6.71
N SER A 273 -10.62 27.47 -7.66
CA SER A 273 -11.17 28.82 -7.57
C SER A 273 -12.43 28.82 -6.69
#